data_d8fc5194adee2a96d101c2d00b1da5ee
#
_entry.id   d8fc5194adee2a96d101c2d00b1da5ee
#
_cell.length_a   1.000
_cell.length_b   1.000
_cell.length_c   1.000
_cell.angle_alpha   90.00
_cell.angle_beta   90.00
_cell.angle_gamma   90.00
#
_symmetry.space_group_name_H-M   'P 1'
#
loop_
_entity.id
_entity.type
_entity.pdbx_description
1 polymer ?
#
loop_
_entity_poly.entity_id
_entity_poly.type
_entity_poly.pdbx_seq_one_letter_code
_entity_poly.pdbx_strand_id
1 'polypeptide(L)'
;GKYKKPVYVHCSETKREVEECREKTGMTPIAYMDSLGLFENGGGLFHGVHLDEADFDIMKKKKICVVTNPASNLKLASGIAPVKTYLEKGIPVAIGTDGPASNNCLDMFKEMFLVTGLQKVVHNDPEAVPAADVLKMATVNGAYAMGLDNCDILAEGKYADLIMIDLMQDRKSVV
;
A
#
# COMPACT_ATOMS: atom_id res chain seq x y z
N GLY A 1 9.87 -0.14 22.07
CA GLY A 1 8.73 -0.31 22.95
C GLY A 1 8.67 -1.71 23.62
N LYS A 2 7.81 -1.91 24.60
CA LYS A 2 7.68 -3.15 25.41
C LYS A 2 7.53 -4.44 24.58
N TYR A 3 6.82 -4.37 23.46
CA TYR A 3 6.43 -5.56 22.68
C TYR A 3 7.32 -5.85 21.48
N LYS A 4 8.19 -4.95 21.06
CA LYS A 4 9.07 -5.09 19.88
C LYS A 4 8.33 -5.60 18.64
N LYS A 5 7.14 -5.07 18.38
CA LYS A 5 6.28 -5.43 17.25
C LYS A 5 6.25 -4.30 16.23
N PRO A 6 6.09 -4.60 14.93
CA PRO A 6 5.85 -3.59 13.91
C PRO A 6 4.56 -2.83 14.19
N VAL A 7 4.51 -1.57 13.78
CA VAL A 7 3.33 -0.70 13.94
C VAL A 7 2.84 -0.23 12.60
N TYR A 8 1.53 -0.27 12.38
CA TYR A 8 0.88 0.23 11.17
C TYR A 8 -0.03 1.39 11.53
N VAL A 9 0.06 2.48 10.75
CA VAL A 9 -0.70 3.72 11.00
C VAL A 9 -1.20 4.32 9.70
N HIS A 10 -2.31 5.05 9.74
CA HIS A 10 -2.70 5.95 8.64
C HIS A 10 -1.72 7.12 8.61
N CYS A 11 -1.15 7.40 7.46
CA CYS A 11 -0.09 8.38 7.36
C CYS A 11 0.03 8.95 5.95
N SER A 12 0.20 10.26 5.89
CA SER A 12 0.40 11.01 4.64
C SER A 12 -0.72 10.74 3.61
N GLU A 13 -1.95 10.63 4.09
CA GLU A 13 -3.12 10.38 3.25
C GLU A 13 -3.53 11.64 2.50
N THR A 14 -3.61 12.79 3.17
CA THR A 14 -4.06 14.03 2.58
C THR A 14 -2.99 15.13 2.64
N LYS A 15 -3.05 16.08 1.70
CA LYS A 15 -2.17 17.27 1.74
C LYS A 15 -2.32 18.02 3.05
N ARG A 16 -3.57 18.19 3.50
CA ARG A 16 -3.88 18.89 4.76
C ARG A 16 -3.21 18.24 5.96
N GLU A 17 -3.24 16.93 6.08
CA GLU A 17 -2.54 16.18 7.14
C GLU A 17 -1.04 16.52 7.16
N VAL A 18 -0.40 16.48 5.98
CA VAL A 18 1.04 16.76 5.85
C VAL A 18 1.35 18.21 6.19
N GLU A 19 0.55 19.16 5.70
CA GLU A 19 0.71 20.61 5.99
C GLU A 19 0.53 20.90 7.47
N GLU A 20 -0.55 20.41 8.10
CA GLU A 20 -0.78 20.59 9.54
C GLU A 20 0.33 19.96 10.41
N CYS A 21 0.85 18.79 10.01
CA CYS A 21 1.97 18.18 10.72
C CYS A 21 3.24 19.03 10.61
N ARG A 22 3.55 19.56 9.44
CA ARG A 22 4.69 20.45 9.23
C ARG A 22 4.57 21.76 10.00
N GLU A 23 3.38 22.36 10.03
CA GLU A 23 3.14 23.57 10.81
C GLU A 23 3.35 23.36 12.31
N LYS A 24 2.89 22.22 12.83
CA LYS A 24 2.97 21.91 14.27
C LYS A 24 4.35 21.43 14.73
N THR A 25 5.05 20.68 13.88
CA THR A 25 6.26 19.92 14.29
C THR A 25 7.51 20.28 13.49
N GLY A 26 7.38 20.98 12.38
CA GLY A 26 8.46 21.22 11.41
C GLY A 26 8.82 20.00 10.56
N MET A 27 8.07 18.90 10.65
CA MET A 27 8.39 17.62 10.03
C MET A 27 7.21 17.08 9.21
N THR A 28 7.49 16.19 8.25
CA THR A 28 6.47 15.35 7.63
C THR A 28 5.89 14.35 8.65
N PRO A 29 4.70 13.78 8.42
CA PRO A 29 4.15 12.75 9.30
C PRO A 29 5.09 11.56 9.53
N ILE A 30 5.74 11.07 8.47
CA ILE A 30 6.70 9.95 8.56
C ILE A 30 7.92 10.34 9.38
N ALA A 31 8.55 11.50 9.11
CA ALA A 31 9.70 11.97 9.84
C ALA A 31 9.37 12.22 11.33
N TYR A 32 8.20 12.76 11.61
CA TYR A 32 7.75 12.97 12.99
C TYR A 32 7.56 11.64 13.73
N MET A 33 6.87 10.67 13.14
CA MET A 33 6.68 9.35 13.73
C MET A 33 8.01 8.60 13.94
N ASP A 34 8.94 8.71 12.99
CA ASP A 34 10.29 8.13 13.13
C ASP A 34 11.06 8.79 14.28
N SER A 35 10.96 10.11 14.44
CA SER A 35 11.59 10.84 15.55
C SER A 35 11.10 10.38 16.93
N LEU A 36 9.86 9.87 17.00
CA LEU A 36 9.28 9.28 18.21
C LEU A 36 9.63 7.78 18.38
N GLY A 37 10.42 7.22 17.48
CA GLY A 37 10.82 5.80 17.53
C GLY A 37 9.72 4.82 17.14
N LEU A 38 8.66 5.25 16.44
CA LEU A 38 7.52 4.40 16.10
C LEU A 38 7.93 3.22 15.21
N PHE A 39 8.87 3.44 14.29
CA PHE A 39 9.30 2.48 13.28
C PHE A 39 10.59 1.72 13.64
N GLU A 40 11.04 1.73 14.89
CA GLU A 40 12.25 1.01 15.31
C GLU A 40 12.19 -0.51 15.09
N ASN A 41 10.98 -1.08 15.10
CA ASN A 41 10.75 -2.51 14.85
C ASN A 41 10.12 -2.75 13.47
N GLY A 42 10.31 -1.84 12.51
CA GLY A 42 9.61 -1.87 11.23
C GLY A 42 8.14 -1.50 11.36
N GLY A 43 7.36 -1.84 10.36
CA GLY A 43 5.93 -1.56 10.30
C GLY A 43 5.50 -1.05 8.95
N GLY A 44 4.43 -0.30 8.93
CA GLY A 44 3.91 0.23 7.69
C GLY A 44 2.99 1.42 7.86
N LEU A 45 2.63 1.97 6.74
CA LEU A 45 1.65 3.04 6.67
C LEU A 45 0.53 2.67 5.70
N PHE A 46 -0.68 3.03 6.05
CA PHE A 46 -1.81 3.00 5.15
C PHE A 46 -1.85 4.30 4.35
N HIS A 47 -2.32 4.23 3.10
CA HIS A 47 -2.44 5.27 2.10
C HIS A 47 -1.12 5.73 1.48
N GLY A 48 -0.27 6.46 2.19
CA GLY A 48 1.02 6.93 1.67
C GLY A 48 0.89 7.71 0.36
N VAL A 49 0.05 8.75 0.33
CA VAL A 49 -0.25 9.50 -0.89
C VAL A 49 0.71 10.68 -1.08
N HIS A 50 0.98 11.41 -0.01
CA HIS A 50 1.74 12.67 -0.05
C HIS A 50 3.04 12.56 0.72
N LEU A 51 4.14 12.31 0.00
CA LEU A 51 5.48 12.14 0.56
C LEU A 51 6.50 12.99 -0.18
N ASP A 52 7.63 13.23 0.47
CA ASP A 52 8.82 13.82 -0.16
C ASP A 52 10.00 12.82 -0.23
N GLU A 53 11.11 13.26 -0.83
CA GLU A 53 12.28 12.39 -1.01
C GLU A 53 12.87 11.89 0.31
N ALA A 54 12.86 12.72 1.35
CA ALA A 54 13.39 12.33 2.67
C ALA A 54 12.52 11.26 3.34
N ASP A 55 11.20 11.27 3.09
CA ASP A 55 10.29 10.24 3.60
C ASP A 55 10.63 8.86 3.02
N PHE A 56 10.92 8.77 1.71
CA PHE A 56 11.34 7.51 1.08
C PHE A 56 12.63 6.96 1.67
N ASP A 57 13.59 7.82 2.02
CA ASP A 57 14.85 7.40 2.65
C ASP A 57 14.60 6.81 4.05
N ILE A 58 13.72 7.43 4.84
CA ILE A 58 13.29 6.90 6.14
C ILE A 58 12.62 5.54 5.96
N MET A 59 11.69 5.44 5.01
CA MET A 59 10.95 4.20 4.73
C MET A 59 11.88 3.05 4.38
N LYS A 60 12.87 3.27 3.52
CA LYS A 60 13.88 2.27 3.17
C LYS A 60 14.71 1.85 4.39
N LYS A 61 15.25 2.82 5.12
CA LYS A 61 16.10 2.58 6.30
C LYS A 61 15.36 1.80 7.38
N LYS A 62 14.09 2.10 7.61
CA LYS A 62 13.25 1.48 8.65
C LYS A 62 12.46 0.26 8.15
N LYS A 63 12.59 -0.12 6.87
CA LYS A 63 11.84 -1.22 6.24
C LYS A 63 10.33 -1.06 6.38
N ILE A 64 9.83 0.15 6.13
CA ILE A 64 8.41 0.49 6.19
C ILE A 64 7.71 -0.02 4.93
N CYS A 65 6.64 -0.77 5.11
CA CYS A 65 5.75 -1.20 4.05
C CYS A 65 4.63 -0.16 3.83
N VAL A 66 4.21 0.01 2.58
CA VAL A 66 3.00 0.81 2.26
C VAL A 66 1.85 -0.14 1.97
N VAL A 67 0.69 0.13 2.55
CA VAL A 67 -0.58 -0.50 2.17
C VAL A 67 -1.43 0.56 1.47
N THR A 68 -1.40 0.56 0.14
CA THR A 68 -2.19 1.53 -0.64
C THR A 68 -3.66 1.13 -0.72
N ASN A 69 -4.56 2.11 -0.62
CA ASN A 69 -6.02 1.92 -0.62
C ASN A 69 -6.65 2.76 -1.75
N PRO A 70 -6.47 2.39 -3.03
CA PRO A 70 -6.76 3.28 -4.15
C PRO A 70 -8.23 3.70 -4.26
N ALA A 71 -9.19 2.82 -4.03
CA ALA A 71 -10.60 3.19 -4.08
C ALA A 71 -11.01 4.17 -2.96
N SER A 72 -10.49 3.98 -1.75
CA SER A 72 -10.68 4.92 -0.64
C SER A 72 -10.04 6.27 -0.96
N ASN A 73 -8.79 6.27 -1.42
CA ASN A 73 -8.07 7.49 -1.81
C ASN A 73 -8.83 8.30 -2.87
N LEU A 74 -9.45 7.61 -3.85
CA LEU A 74 -10.27 8.25 -4.88
C LEU A 74 -11.57 8.79 -4.31
N LYS A 75 -12.29 7.98 -3.53
CA LYS A 75 -13.58 8.36 -2.95
C LYS A 75 -13.46 9.59 -2.04
N LEU A 76 -12.41 9.64 -1.24
CA LEU A 76 -12.17 10.73 -0.29
C LEU A 76 -11.37 11.90 -0.91
N ALA A 77 -11.03 11.80 -2.20
CA ALA A 77 -10.19 12.77 -2.90
C ALA A 77 -8.83 13.01 -2.24
N SER A 78 -8.29 11.98 -1.57
CA SER A 78 -6.98 12.03 -0.92
C SER A 78 -5.84 12.17 -1.94
N GLY A 79 -5.99 11.55 -3.12
CA GLY A 79 -5.03 11.59 -4.22
C GLY A 79 -4.64 10.22 -4.73
N ILE A 80 -3.54 10.14 -5.47
CA ILE A 80 -3.01 8.89 -6.04
C ILE A 80 -1.64 8.63 -5.41
N ALA A 81 -1.52 7.51 -4.69
CA ALA A 81 -0.25 7.10 -4.09
C ALA A 81 0.82 6.85 -5.17
N PRO A 82 2.09 7.26 -4.97
CA PRO A 82 3.15 7.13 -5.97
C PRO A 82 3.72 5.70 -6.05
N VAL A 83 2.87 4.73 -6.42
CA VAL A 83 3.20 3.30 -6.38
C VAL A 83 4.41 2.96 -7.26
N LYS A 84 4.51 3.56 -8.46
CA LYS A 84 5.68 3.37 -9.34
C LYS A 84 6.96 3.79 -8.62
N THR A 85 6.97 4.95 -7.96
CA THR A 85 8.12 5.44 -7.19
C THR A 85 8.50 4.50 -6.05
N TYR A 86 7.52 3.95 -5.33
CA TYR A 86 7.81 2.96 -4.29
C TYR A 86 8.52 1.74 -4.84
N LEU A 87 8.05 1.19 -5.97
CA LEU A 87 8.67 0.04 -6.61
C LEU A 87 10.10 0.34 -7.08
N GLU A 88 10.30 1.48 -7.75
CA GLU A 88 11.62 1.93 -8.21
C GLU A 88 12.60 2.12 -7.05
N LYS A 89 12.12 2.57 -5.90
CA LYS A 89 12.93 2.74 -4.69
C LYS A 89 13.09 1.44 -3.86
N GLY A 90 12.44 0.35 -4.25
CA GLY A 90 12.46 -0.93 -3.54
C GLY A 90 11.71 -0.90 -2.20
N ILE A 91 10.72 -0.04 -2.06
CA ILE A 91 9.84 0.03 -0.90
C ILE A 91 8.71 -0.99 -1.09
N PRO A 92 8.47 -1.90 -0.13
CA PRO A 92 7.40 -2.88 -0.24
C PRO A 92 6.02 -2.21 -0.28
N VAL A 93 5.19 -2.59 -1.25
CA VAL A 93 3.80 -2.12 -1.37
C VAL A 93 2.86 -3.31 -1.31
N ALA A 94 1.87 -3.22 -0.44
CA ALA A 94 0.69 -4.09 -0.40
C ALA A 94 -0.56 -3.30 -0.81
N ILE A 95 -1.66 -4.00 -1.04
CA ILE A 95 -2.96 -3.40 -1.38
C ILE A 95 -3.94 -3.68 -0.25
N GLY A 96 -4.70 -2.67 0.14
CA GLY A 96 -5.81 -2.77 1.05
C GLY A 96 -7.08 -2.17 0.46
N THR A 97 -8.22 -2.53 1.02
CA THR A 97 -9.53 -1.99 0.62
C THR A 97 -9.95 -0.79 1.46
N ASP A 98 -9.30 -0.56 2.59
CA ASP A 98 -9.81 0.30 3.65
C ASP A 98 -11.19 -0.14 4.17
N GLY A 99 -11.85 0.67 4.97
CA GLY A 99 -13.15 0.32 5.54
C GLY A 99 -14.32 0.49 4.56
N PRO A 100 -15.48 -0.16 4.84
CA PRO A 100 -16.68 -0.04 3.98
C PRO A 100 -17.19 1.39 3.84
N ALA A 101 -17.01 2.23 4.84
CA ALA A 101 -17.44 3.63 4.81
C ALA A 101 -16.65 4.47 3.79
N SER A 102 -15.37 4.19 3.64
CA SER A 102 -14.46 4.91 2.73
C SER A 102 -14.35 4.28 1.33
N ASN A 103 -14.71 3.01 1.17
CA ASN A 103 -14.62 2.29 -0.10
C ASN A 103 -15.98 1.92 -0.71
N ASN A 104 -16.94 1.46 0.07
CA ASN A 104 -18.23 0.88 -0.32
C ASN A 104 -18.16 -0.55 -0.90
N CYS A 105 -17.01 -1.00 -1.40
CA CYS A 105 -16.84 -2.29 -2.06
C CYS A 105 -15.49 -2.88 -1.63
N LEU A 106 -15.52 -3.92 -0.80
CA LEU A 106 -14.31 -4.60 -0.33
C LEU A 106 -13.88 -5.66 -1.34
N ASP A 107 -13.49 -5.21 -2.54
CA ASP A 107 -13.14 -6.04 -3.68
C ASP A 107 -11.68 -5.83 -4.07
N MET A 108 -10.84 -6.83 -3.80
CA MET A 108 -9.41 -6.76 -4.08
C MET A 108 -9.11 -6.69 -5.59
N PHE A 109 -9.92 -7.29 -6.45
CA PHE A 109 -9.72 -7.20 -7.91
C PHE A 109 -9.93 -5.76 -8.42
N LYS A 110 -10.93 -5.08 -7.86
CA LYS A 110 -11.15 -3.65 -8.14
C LYS A 110 -9.95 -2.81 -7.67
N GLU A 111 -9.43 -3.05 -6.47
CA GLU A 111 -8.25 -2.35 -5.98
C GLU A 111 -7.03 -2.60 -6.87
N MET A 112 -6.79 -3.83 -7.28
CA MET A 112 -5.71 -4.20 -8.20
C MET A 112 -5.84 -3.47 -9.55
N PHE A 113 -7.05 -3.41 -10.11
CA PHE A 113 -7.32 -2.67 -11.35
C PHE A 113 -7.02 -1.18 -11.18
N LEU A 114 -7.45 -0.57 -10.07
CA LEU A 114 -7.21 0.84 -9.79
C LEU A 114 -5.73 1.14 -9.61
N VAL A 115 -4.98 0.30 -8.92
CA VAL A 115 -3.52 0.50 -8.76
C VAL A 115 -2.85 0.60 -10.13
N THR A 116 -2.99 -0.39 -11.00
CA THR A 116 -2.32 -0.36 -12.31
C THR A 116 -2.86 0.76 -13.20
N GLY A 117 -4.19 0.94 -13.28
CA GLY A 117 -4.82 1.91 -14.16
C GLY A 117 -4.43 3.35 -13.82
N LEU A 118 -4.47 3.72 -12.55
CA LEU A 118 -4.12 5.06 -12.10
C LEU A 118 -2.64 5.40 -12.37
N GLN A 119 -1.72 4.46 -12.13
CA GLN A 119 -0.31 4.69 -12.41
C GLN A 119 -0.03 4.90 -13.90
N LYS A 120 -0.68 4.12 -14.78
CA LYS A 120 -0.56 4.30 -16.24
C LYS A 120 -0.98 5.70 -16.68
N VAL A 121 -2.09 6.18 -16.15
CA VAL A 121 -2.62 7.53 -16.48
C VAL A 121 -1.69 8.62 -15.94
N VAL A 122 -1.28 8.54 -14.68
CA VAL A 122 -0.42 9.57 -14.05
C VAL A 122 0.93 9.68 -14.75
N HIS A 123 1.51 8.56 -15.16
CA HIS A 123 2.83 8.54 -15.81
C HIS A 123 2.77 8.63 -17.33
N ASN A 124 1.57 8.63 -17.93
CA ASN A 124 1.39 8.53 -19.38
C ASN A 124 2.21 7.37 -19.99
N ASP A 125 2.20 6.22 -19.30
CA ASP A 125 3.03 5.06 -19.59
C ASP A 125 2.19 3.77 -19.46
N PRO A 126 1.89 3.08 -20.58
CA PRO A 126 1.07 1.86 -20.55
C PRO A 126 1.77 0.68 -19.84
N GLU A 127 3.07 0.75 -19.62
CA GLU A 127 3.84 -0.26 -18.92
C GLU A 127 4.01 0.04 -17.41
N ALA A 128 3.57 1.23 -16.95
CA ALA A 128 3.67 1.58 -15.54
C ALA A 128 2.92 0.59 -14.65
N VAL A 129 3.60 0.06 -13.66
CA VAL A 129 3.08 -0.88 -12.63
C VAL A 129 2.35 -2.06 -13.28
N PRO A 130 3.09 -3.02 -13.85
CA PRO A 130 2.52 -4.15 -14.59
C PRO A 130 1.70 -5.09 -13.67
N ALA A 131 0.75 -5.81 -14.25
CA ALA A 131 -0.18 -6.69 -13.54
C ALA A 131 0.52 -7.74 -12.64
N ALA A 132 1.69 -8.23 -13.04
CA ALA A 132 2.46 -9.18 -12.24
C ALA A 132 2.92 -8.58 -10.89
N ASP A 133 3.30 -7.31 -10.87
CA ASP A 133 3.68 -6.64 -9.62
C ASP A 133 2.46 -6.31 -8.77
N VAL A 134 1.34 -5.92 -9.40
CA VAL A 134 0.07 -5.71 -8.70
C VAL A 134 -0.44 -7.00 -8.05
N LEU A 135 -0.29 -8.14 -8.72
CA LEU A 135 -0.63 -9.44 -8.14
C LEU A 135 0.22 -9.75 -6.91
N LYS A 136 1.53 -9.47 -6.95
CA LYS A 136 2.41 -9.61 -5.77
C LYS A 136 1.99 -8.69 -4.64
N MET A 137 1.58 -7.45 -4.92
CA MET A 137 1.08 -6.53 -3.90
C MET A 137 -0.15 -7.07 -3.18
N ALA A 138 -1.06 -7.71 -3.91
CA ALA A 138 -2.29 -8.28 -3.37
C ALA A 138 -2.09 -9.63 -2.66
N THR A 139 -0.94 -10.30 -2.83
CA THR A 139 -0.65 -11.64 -2.29
C THR A 139 0.59 -11.65 -1.41
N VAL A 140 1.76 -11.86 -1.97
CA VAL A 140 3.04 -11.99 -1.25
C VAL A 140 3.31 -10.79 -0.35
N ASN A 141 3.15 -9.58 -0.88
CA ASN A 141 3.40 -8.36 -0.12
C ASN A 141 2.32 -8.11 0.95
N GLY A 142 1.07 -8.52 0.68
CA GLY A 142 0.00 -8.52 1.68
C GLY A 142 0.31 -9.43 2.86
N ALA A 143 0.77 -10.66 2.59
CA ALA A 143 1.24 -11.58 3.61
C ALA A 143 2.42 -11.01 4.41
N TYR A 144 3.41 -10.42 3.73
CA TYR A 144 4.53 -9.72 4.36
C TYR A 144 4.06 -8.60 5.30
N ALA A 145 3.15 -7.75 4.83
CA ALA A 145 2.62 -6.65 5.64
C ALA A 145 1.90 -7.14 6.90
N MET A 146 1.24 -8.29 6.82
CA MET A 146 0.56 -8.92 7.96
C MET A 146 1.46 -9.80 8.84
N GLY A 147 2.71 -10.01 8.45
CA GLY A 147 3.63 -10.92 9.16
C GLY A 147 3.23 -12.40 9.04
N LEU A 148 2.65 -12.80 7.90
CA LEU A 148 2.15 -14.15 7.62
C LEU A 148 3.12 -14.92 6.71
N ASP A 149 4.29 -15.25 7.23
CA ASP A 149 5.40 -15.86 6.46
C ASP A 149 5.06 -17.25 5.87
N ASN A 150 4.00 -17.91 6.35
CA ASN A 150 3.57 -19.23 5.88
C ASN A 150 2.38 -19.20 4.91
N CYS A 151 1.88 -18.01 4.54
CA CYS A 151 0.70 -17.82 3.67
C CYS A 151 1.01 -17.03 2.39
N ASP A 152 2.29 -16.78 2.11
CA ASP A 152 2.74 -15.85 1.06
C ASP A 152 2.74 -16.47 -0.35
N ILE A 153 3.02 -17.75 -0.46
CA ILE A 153 3.12 -18.50 -1.73
C ILE A 153 2.56 -19.91 -1.62
N LEU A 154 2.20 -20.50 -2.77
CA LEU A 154 1.88 -21.90 -2.88
C LEU A 154 3.16 -22.71 -2.99
N ALA A 155 3.59 -23.32 -1.89
CA ALA A 155 4.79 -24.14 -1.82
C ALA A 155 4.65 -25.25 -0.77
N GLU A 156 5.45 -26.29 -0.89
CA GLU A 156 5.53 -27.34 0.12
C GLU A 156 5.93 -26.78 1.47
N GLY A 157 5.22 -27.17 2.53
CA GLY A 157 5.44 -26.67 3.89
C GLY A 157 4.76 -25.34 4.24
N LYS A 158 4.10 -24.69 3.28
CA LYS A 158 3.27 -23.50 3.52
C LYS A 158 1.81 -23.87 3.77
N TYR A 159 1.04 -22.96 4.35
CA TYR A 159 -0.41 -23.13 4.45
C TYR A 159 -1.08 -23.02 3.07
N ALA A 160 -2.14 -23.79 2.87
CA ALA A 160 -2.92 -23.79 1.63
C ALA A 160 -3.93 -22.62 1.64
N ASP A 161 -3.43 -21.41 1.79
CA ASP A 161 -4.21 -20.17 1.69
C ASP A 161 -4.34 -19.79 0.21
N LEU A 162 -5.41 -20.25 -0.43
CA LEU A 162 -5.62 -20.08 -1.86
C LEU A 162 -7.09 -19.82 -2.18
N ILE A 163 -7.33 -19.15 -3.29
CA ILE A 163 -8.64 -19.02 -3.92
C ILE A 163 -8.63 -19.69 -5.29
N MET A 164 -9.75 -20.23 -5.69
CA MET A 164 -9.98 -20.73 -7.03
C MET A 164 -11.00 -19.83 -7.72
N ILE A 165 -10.66 -19.36 -8.93
CA ILE A 165 -11.48 -18.46 -9.72
C ILE A 165 -12.02 -19.21 -10.92
N ASP A 166 -13.34 -19.32 -11.04
CA ASP A 166 -14.01 -19.89 -12.22
C ASP A 166 -14.18 -18.80 -13.30
N LEU A 167 -13.29 -18.77 -14.26
CA LEU A 167 -13.34 -17.84 -15.38
C LEU A 167 -14.42 -18.18 -16.42
N MET A 168 -15.05 -19.37 -16.35
CA MET A 168 -16.04 -19.79 -17.34
C MET A 168 -17.41 -19.16 -17.13
N GLN A 169 -17.71 -18.69 -15.95
CA GLN A 169 -18.98 -18.04 -15.60
C GLN A 169 -19.02 -16.53 -15.92
N ASP A 170 -17.87 -15.91 -16.08
CA ASP A 170 -17.75 -14.46 -16.36
C ASP A 170 -17.66 -14.17 -17.87
N ARG A 171 -18.61 -14.70 -18.64
CA ARG A 171 -18.71 -14.40 -20.09
C ARG A 171 -19.22 -12.99 -20.39
N LYS A 172 -19.59 -12.20 -19.37
CA LYS A 172 -20.14 -10.85 -19.53
C LYS A 172 -19.10 -9.74 -19.46
N SER A 173 -17.87 -10.04 -19.06
CA SER A 173 -16.79 -9.05 -18.92
C SER A 173 -15.90 -8.96 -20.15
N VAL A 174 -16.19 -9.67 -21.22
CA VAL A 174 -15.42 -9.63 -22.48
C VAL A 174 -16.25 -8.91 -23.55
N VAL A 175 -16.43 -7.62 -23.35
CA VAL A 175 -16.87 -6.70 -24.42
C VAL A 175 -16.02 -5.44 -24.32
#